data_a66c11bb523e8d756296de3f2e7072b7
#
_entry.id   a66c11bb523e8d756296de3f2e7072b7
#
_cell.length_a   1.000
_cell.length_b   1.000
_cell.length_c   1.000
_cell.angle_alpha   90.00
_cell.angle_beta   90.00
_cell.angle_gamma   90.00
#
_symmetry.space_group_name_H-M   'P 1'
#
loop_
_entity.id
_entity.type
_entity.pdbx_description
1 polymer ?
#
loop_
_entity_poly.entity_id
_entity_poly.type
_entity_poly.pdbx_seq_one_letter_code
_entity_poly.pdbx_strand_id
1 'polypeptide(L)'
;MTTPSVVAFTKKGERLVGDRARRQAVTNAERTVSSVKRHMGEPWKIRIDGTDYNPQTVSAIILTQLKKDAEEFLGEPVEEAVITVPAYFNDIQRQATKDAGRIAGLQVKRIINEPTSAALSYGLNHGEPQKVMVYDLGGGTFDVSIIEIGEGVIEVLSTAGDNHLGGDDFDGRITDWIIENFKKEYHVELRKD
;
A
#
# COMPACT_ATOMS: atom_id res chain seq x y z
N MET A 1 -3.78 -12.55 -8.78
CA MET A 1 -2.63 -12.72 -7.85
C MET A 1 -2.35 -11.37 -7.21
N THR A 2 -2.11 -11.28 -5.92
CA THR A 2 -1.77 -10.03 -5.22
C THR A 2 -0.28 -10.02 -4.91
N THR A 3 0.37 -8.86 -5.05
CA THR A 3 1.76 -8.66 -4.68
C THR A 3 1.82 -7.92 -3.34
N PRO A 4 2.35 -8.53 -2.27
CA PRO A 4 2.52 -7.83 -1.00
C PRO A 4 3.36 -6.56 -1.14
N SER A 5 2.93 -5.46 -0.50
CA SER A 5 3.65 -4.18 -0.51
C SER A 5 4.84 -4.21 0.44
N VAL A 6 5.77 -5.10 0.18
CA VAL A 6 7.00 -5.31 0.96
C VAL A 6 8.21 -5.22 0.03
N VAL A 7 9.21 -4.45 0.45
CA VAL A 7 10.50 -4.29 -0.25
C VAL A 7 11.62 -4.68 0.68
N ALA A 8 12.55 -5.48 0.21
CA ALA A 8 13.75 -5.82 0.97
C ALA A 8 15.02 -5.64 0.13
N PHE A 9 16.10 -5.29 0.80
CA PHE A 9 17.41 -5.08 0.20
C PHE A 9 18.36 -6.15 0.70
N THR A 10 18.87 -6.97 -0.21
CA THR A 10 19.86 -8.01 0.14
C THR A 10 21.23 -7.40 0.41
N LYS A 11 22.11 -8.12 1.12
CA LYS A 11 23.51 -7.70 1.33
C LYS A 11 24.30 -7.58 0.02
N LYS A 12 23.80 -8.17 -1.07
CA LYS A 12 24.40 -8.09 -2.42
C LYS A 12 23.86 -6.91 -3.25
N GLY A 13 22.97 -6.06 -2.66
CA GLY A 13 22.36 -4.92 -3.35
C GLY A 13 21.16 -5.26 -4.21
N GLU A 14 20.67 -6.52 -4.21
CA GLU A 14 19.45 -6.90 -4.92
C GLU A 14 18.22 -6.37 -4.19
N ARG A 15 17.23 -5.89 -4.95
CA ARG A 15 15.92 -5.46 -4.43
C ARG A 15 14.92 -6.59 -4.61
N LEU A 16 14.31 -7.02 -3.52
CA LEU A 16 13.25 -8.01 -3.52
C LEU A 16 11.92 -7.30 -3.30
N VAL A 17 10.86 -7.77 -3.95
CA VAL A 17 9.50 -7.21 -3.80
C VAL A 17 8.52 -8.36 -3.56
N GLY A 18 7.44 -8.05 -2.86
CA GLY A 18 6.32 -8.96 -2.65
C GLY A 18 6.65 -10.14 -1.74
N ASP A 19 6.22 -11.33 -2.13
CA ASP A 19 6.42 -12.55 -1.33
C ASP A 19 7.90 -12.89 -1.10
N ARG A 20 8.77 -12.59 -2.07
CA ARG A 20 10.22 -12.79 -1.91
C ARG A 20 10.78 -11.92 -0.78
N ALA A 21 10.35 -10.66 -0.71
CA ALA A 21 10.73 -9.74 0.36
C ALA A 21 10.14 -10.18 1.70
N ARG A 22 8.86 -10.54 1.74
CA ARG A 22 8.15 -10.95 2.95
C ARG A 22 8.75 -12.19 3.61
N ARG A 23 9.11 -13.21 2.82
CA ARG A 23 9.65 -14.48 3.35
C ARG A 23 10.96 -14.32 4.11
N GLN A 24 11.76 -13.34 3.80
CA GLN A 24 13.05 -13.09 4.46
C GLN A 24 13.00 -11.95 5.49
N ALA A 25 11.83 -11.32 5.71
CA ALA A 25 11.69 -10.15 6.56
C ALA A 25 12.20 -10.37 8.00
N VAL A 26 11.94 -11.53 8.59
CA VAL A 26 12.38 -11.86 9.95
C VAL A 26 13.90 -11.88 10.06
N THR A 27 14.60 -12.42 9.07
CA THR A 27 16.07 -12.56 9.09
C THR A 27 16.81 -11.34 8.55
N ASN A 28 16.08 -10.35 8.01
CA ASN A 28 16.63 -9.16 7.37
C ASN A 28 15.73 -7.93 7.68
N ALA A 29 15.26 -7.82 8.92
CA ALA A 29 14.26 -6.82 9.33
C ALA A 29 14.73 -5.38 9.08
N GLU A 30 15.96 -5.03 9.44
CA GLU A 30 16.52 -3.68 9.27
C GLU A 30 16.60 -3.22 7.80
N ARG A 31 16.52 -4.14 6.86
CA ARG A 31 16.64 -3.90 5.41
C ARG A 31 15.35 -4.24 4.68
N THR A 32 14.24 -4.41 5.41
CA THR A 32 12.93 -4.72 4.87
C THR A 32 11.93 -3.63 5.25
N VAL A 33 11.24 -3.11 4.26
CA VAL A 33 10.22 -2.06 4.40
C VAL A 33 8.86 -2.65 4.07
N SER A 34 7.94 -2.57 5.00
CA SER A 34 6.52 -2.88 4.82
C SER A 34 5.68 -1.63 5.06
N SER A 35 4.43 -1.65 4.62
CA SER A 35 3.41 -0.62 4.92
C SER A 35 3.83 0.83 4.60
N VAL A 36 4.72 1.03 3.61
CA VAL A 36 5.24 2.34 3.23
C VAL A 36 4.13 3.32 2.80
N LYS A 37 2.98 2.83 2.37
CA LYS A 37 1.79 3.63 2.01
C LYS A 37 1.35 4.54 3.15
N ARG A 38 1.52 4.13 4.41
CA ARG A 38 1.20 4.94 5.61
C ARG A 38 2.02 6.22 5.71
N HIS A 39 3.20 6.23 5.14
CA HIS A 39 4.14 7.36 5.18
C HIS A 39 4.09 8.25 3.94
N MET A 40 3.15 8.00 3.01
CA MET A 40 3.03 8.84 1.81
C MET A 40 2.71 10.29 2.20
N GLY A 41 3.51 11.22 1.65
CA GLY A 41 3.39 12.65 1.96
C GLY A 41 4.09 13.11 3.24
N GLU A 42 4.72 12.20 4.00
CA GLU A 42 5.47 12.51 5.21
C GLU A 42 6.97 12.65 4.94
N PRO A 43 7.73 13.36 5.82
CA PRO A 43 9.19 13.46 5.74
C PRO A 43 9.90 12.19 6.24
N TRP A 44 9.23 11.04 6.12
CA TRP A 44 9.76 9.74 6.51
C TRP A 44 10.88 9.30 5.55
N LYS A 45 11.90 8.64 6.09
CA LYS A 45 12.95 8.01 5.29
C LYS A 45 13.59 6.85 6.03
N ILE A 46 14.11 5.91 5.29
CA ILE A 46 14.96 4.82 5.78
C ILE A 46 16.31 4.86 5.06
N ARG A 47 17.37 4.60 5.81
CA ARG A 47 18.73 4.55 5.27
C ARG A 47 19.22 3.12 5.14
N ILE A 48 19.55 2.71 3.92
CA ILE A 48 20.04 1.36 3.61
C ILE A 48 21.30 1.48 2.77
N ASP A 49 22.40 0.88 3.22
CA ASP A 49 23.70 0.92 2.56
C ASP A 49 24.18 2.35 2.20
N GLY A 50 23.94 3.29 3.11
CA GLY A 50 24.32 4.70 2.92
C GLY A 50 23.40 5.51 2.02
N THR A 51 22.35 4.89 1.42
CA THR A 51 21.35 5.54 0.57
C THR A 51 20.07 5.79 1.36
N ASP A 52 19.54 7.01 1.28
CA ASP A 52 18.26 7.38 1.89
C ASP A 52 17.12 7.07 0.89
N TYR A 53 16.11 6.34 1.35
CA TYR A 53 14.88 6.03 0.63
C TYR A 53 13.70 6.72 1.30
N ASN A 54 12.93 7.47 0.55
CA ASN A 54 11.66 8.08 0.99
C ASN A 54 10.45 7.23 0.56
N PRO A 55 9.22 7.54 1.00
CA PRO A 55 8.05 6.75 0.65
C PRO A 55 7.83 6.61 -0.86
N GLN A 56 8.10 7.67 -1.63
CA GLN A 56 7.94 7.66 -3.07
C GLN A 56 8.91 6.70 -3.76
N THR A 57 10.17 6.68 -3.33
CA THR A 57 11.18 5.80 -3.91
C THR A 57 10.95 4.33 -3.55
N VAL A 58 10.51 4.03 -2.31
CA VAL A 58 10.15 2.66 -1.93
C VAL A 58 8.90 2.20 -2.69
N SER A 59 7.87 3.04 -2.80
CA SER A 59 6.67 2.73 -3.58
C SER A 59 6.97 2.54 -5.06
N ALA A 60 7.90 3.32 -5.61
CA ALA A 60 8.33 3.16 -6.99
C ALA A 60 8.97 1.80 -7.26
N ILE A 61 9.71 1.23 -6.29
CA ILE A 61 10.27 -0.13 -6.42
C ILE A 61 9.14 -1.16 -6.56
N ILE A 62 8.06 -1.02 -5.79
CA ILE A 62 6.88 -1.89 -5.89
C ILE A 62 6.21 -1.73 -7.26
N LEU A 63 5.96 -0.48 -7.68
CA LEU A 63 5.34 -0.19 -8.97
C LEU A 63 6.19 -0.67 -10.16
N THR A 64 7.50 -0.58 -10.06
CA THR A 64 8.42 -1.13 -11.07
C THR A 64 8.29 -2.65 -11.19
N GLN A 65 8.13 -3.35 -10.07
CA GLN A 65 7.89 -4.80 -10.11
C GLN A 65 6.53 -5.11 -10.74
N LEU A 66 5.47 -4.40 -10.34
CA LEU A 66 4.13 -4.59 -10.93
C LEU A 66 4.11 -4.30 -12.43
N LYS A 67 4.81 -3.24 -12.87
CA LYS A 67 4.99 -2.93 -14.28
C LYS A 67 5.64 -4.10 -15.01
N LYS A 68 6.75 -4.61 -14.48
CA LYS A 68 7.46 -5.76 -15.07
C LYS A 68 6.59 -7.01 -15.15
N ASP A 69 5.85 -7.32 -14.08
CA ASP A 69 4.94 -8.46 -14.05
C ASP A 69 3.81 -8.32 -15.10
N ALA A 70 3.31 -7.10 -15.28
CA ALA A 70 2.31 -6.80 -16.31
C ALA A 70 2.88 -6.92 -17.74
N GLU A 71 4.08 -6.40 -17.99
CA GLU A 71 4.77 -6.52 -19.28
C GLU A 71 5.06 -7.98 -19.63
N GLU A 72 5.47 -8.78 -18.64
CA GLU A 72 5.69 -10.22 -18.82
C GLU A 72 4.39 -10.96 -19.16
N PHE A 73 3.28 -10.58 -18.53
CA PHE A 73 1.97 -11.18 -18.79
C PHE A 73 1.38 -10.78 -20.14
N LEU A 74 1.51 -9.51 -20.53
CA LEU A 74 0.94 -8.97 -21.77
C LEU A 74 1.82 -9.25 -23.00
N GLY A 75 3.12 -9.44 -22.79
CA GLY A 75 4.09 -9.59 -23.89
C GLY A 75 4.44 -8.28 -24.60
N GLU A 76 4.06 -7.12 -24.02
CA GLU A 76 4.30 -5.80 -24.58
C GLU A 76 4.65 -4.78 -23.48
N PRO A 77 5.30 -3.63 -23.81
CA PRO A 77 5.63 -2.59 -22.84
C PRO A 77 4.37 -1.96 -22.21
N VAL A 78 4.45 -1.70 -20.90
CA VAL A 78 3.42 -0.96 -20.15
C VAL A 78 3.94 0.44 -19.85
N GLU A 79 3.46 1.43 -20.57
CA GLU A 79 3.92 2.81 -20.43
C GLU A 79 3.02 3.67 -19.55
N GLU A 80 1.73 3.33 -19.47
CA GLU A 80 0.70 4.13 -18.82
C GLU A 80 0.04 3.37 -17.68
N ALA A 81 -0.40 4.11 -16.64
CA ALA A 81 -1.14 3.53 -15.53
C ALA A 81 -2.18 4.50 -14.96
N VAL A 82 -3.26 3.92 -14.45
CA VAL A 82 -4.15 4.54 -13.47
C VAL A 82 -3.80 3.95 -12.11
N ILE A 83 -3.55 4.81 -11.12
CA ILE A 83 -3.17 4.39 -9.78
C ILE A 83 -4.28 4.77 -8.80
N THR A 84 -4.66 3.85 -7.92
CA THR A 84 -5.68 4.09 -6.91
C THR A 84 -5.06 4.55 -5.59
N VAL A 85 -5.80 5.38 -4.87
CA VAL A 85 -5.45 5.86 -3.53
C VAL A 85 -6.68 5.83 -2.63
N PRO A 86 -6.52 5.73 -1.30
CA PRO A 86 -7.62 5.90 -0.36
C PRO A 86 -8.38 7.19 -0.62
N ALA A 87 -9.70 7.18 -0.45
CA ALA A 87 -10.51 8.38 -0.64
C ALA A 87 -10.12 9.50 0.35
N TYR A 88 -9.60 9.12 1.51
CA TYR A 88 -9.16 10.02 2.60
C TYR A 88 -7.76 10.61 2.39
N PHE A 89 -7.02 10.23 1.31
CA PHE A 89 -5.72 10.83 1.01
C PHE A 89 -5.87 12.30 0.61
N ASN A 90 -5.03 13.15 1.20
CA ASN A 90 -4.91 14.56 0.84
C ASN A 90 -4.09 14.76 -0.46
N ASP A 91 -4.03 16.00 -0.94
CA ASP A 91 -3.34 16.33 -2.20
C ASP A 91 -1.85 16.02 -2.17
N ILE A 92 -1.18 16.17 -1.01
CA ILE A 92 0.25 15.86 -0.85
C ILE A 92 0.47 14.36 -1.02
N GLN A 93 -0.36 13.53 -0.42
CA GLN A 93 -0.28 12.07 -0.52
C GLN A 93 -0.59 11.58 -1.95
N ARG A 94 -1.59 12.19 -2.60
CA ARG A 94 -1.94 11.93 -4.01
C ARG A 94 -0.79 12.30 -4.95
N GLN A 95 -0.17 13.46 -4.75
CA GLN A 95 0.98 13.89 -5.54
C GLN A 95 2.17 12.96 -5.32
N ALA A 96 2.47 12.58 -4.07
CA ALA A 96 3.53 11.63 -3.74
C ALA A 96 3.32 10.26 -4.43
N THR A 97 2.08 9.79 -4.50
CA THR A 97 1.73 8.55 -5.22
C THR A 97 1.95 8.69 -6.73
N LYS A 98 1.56 9.84 -7.30
CA LYS A 98 1.81 10.14 -8.72
C LYS A 98 3.31 10.18 -9.03
N ASP A 99 4.10 10.77 -8.15
CA ASP A 99 5.56 10.84 -8.29
C ASP A 99 6.21 9.46 -8.18
N ALA A 100 5.72 8.58 -7.30
CA ALA A 100 6.17 7.19 -7.24
C ALA A 100 5.93 6.45 -8.58
N GLY A 101 4.78 6.66 -9.22
CA GLY A 101 4.50 6.12 -10.55
C GLY A 101 5.47 6.64 -11.61
N ARG A 102 5.78 7.93 -11.61
CA ARG A 102 6.76 8.53 -12.52
C ARG A 102 8.17 7.99 -12.31
N ILE A 103 8.60 7.84 -11.05
CA ILE A 103 9.91 7.23 -10.70
C ILE A 103 9.99 5.78 -11.20
N ALA A 104 8.87 5.05 -11.18
CA ALA A 104 8.78 3.70 -11.73
C ALA A 104 8.76 3.64 -13.27
N GLY A 105 8.83 4.79 -13.96
CA GLY A 105 8.80 4.88 -15.41
C GLY A 105 7.41 4.68 -16.01
N LEU A 106 6.36 5.08 -15.27
CA LEU A 106 4.98 5.05 -15.73
C LEU A 106 4.46 6.47 -15.99
N GLN A 107 3.78 6.66 -17.11
CA GLN A 107 2.94 7.83 -17.32
C GLN A 107 1.63 7.66 -16.53
N VAL A 108 1.53 8.32 -15.38
CA VAL A 108 0.32 8.26 -14.55
C VAL A 108 -0.78 9.10 -15.17
N LYS A 109 -1.75 8.47 -15.81
CA LYS A 109 -2.88 9.11 -16.49
C LYS A 109 -3.84 9.74 -15.50
N ARG A 110 -4.17 9.03 -14.44
CA ARG A 110 -5.07 9.49 -13.37
C ARG A 110 -4.70 8.87 -12.03
N ILE A 111 -5.01 9.61 -10.98
CA ILE A 111 -5.17 9.08 -9.62
C ILE A 111 -6.68 9.03 -9.35
N ILE A 112 -7.20 7.87 -8.96
CA ILE A 112 -8.63 7.69 -8.64
C ILE A 112 -8.77 7.13 -7.22
N ASN A 113 -9.95 7.30 -6.64
CA ASN A 113 -10.23 6.78 -5.30
C ASN A 113 -10.41 5.26 -5.33
N GLU A 114 -9.87 4.56 -4.36
CA GLU A 114 -10.03 3.10 -4.20
C GLU A 114 -11.50 2.66 -4.16
N PRO A 115 -12.43 3.31 -3.41
CA PRO A 115 -13.84 2.95 -3.43
C PRO A 115 -14.49 3.12 -4.81
N THR A 116 -14.10 4.14 -5.59
CA THR A 116 -14.57 4.32 -6.97
C THR A 116 -14.11 3.16 -7.86
N SER A 117 -12.85 2.76 -7.73
CA SER A 117 -12.29 1.63 -8.47
C SER A 117 -12.95 0.30 -8.09
N ALA A 118 -13.23 0.10 -6.80
CA ALA A 118 -13.94 -1.07 -6.30
C ALA A 118 -15.35 -1.17 -6.90
N ALA A 119 -16.09 -0.05 -6.91
CA ALA A 119 -17.43 0.01 -7.50
C ALA A 119 -17.41 -0.31 -9.00
N LEU A 120 -16.48 0.28 -9.75
CA LEU A 120 -16.29 0.00 -11.18
C LEU A 120 -15.99 -1.48 -11.43
N SER A 121 -15.07 -2.04 -10.65
CA SER A 121 -14.64 -3.43 -10.78
C SER A 121 -15.77 -4.43 -10.46
N TYR A 122 -16.68 -4.06 -9.57
CA TYR A 122 -17.86 -4.85 -9.23
C TYR A 122 -18.98 -4.75 -10.28
N GLY A 123 -18.83 -3.87 -11.29
CA GLY A 123 -19.80 -3.71 -12.35
C GLY A 123 -21.03 -2.87 -12.01
N LEU A 124 -20.95 -2.06 -10.95
CA LEU A 124 -22.07 -1.24 -10.48
C LEU A 124 -22.41 -0.06 -11.41
N ASN A 125 -21.59 0.22 -12.41
CA ASN A 125 -21.78 1.33 -13.36
C ASN A 125 -22.82 1.05 -14.46
N HIS A 126 -23.40 -0.14 -14.49
CA HIS A 126 -24.34 -0.58 -15.54
C HIS A 126 -25.77 -0.84 -15.04
N GLY A 127 -26.08 -0.48 -13.80
CA GLY A 127 -27.38 -0.73 -13.19
C GLY A 127 -28.21 0.52 -12.94
N GLU A 128 -29.36 0.32 -12.28
CA GLU A 128 -30.19 1.41 -11.76
C GLU A 128 -29.38 2.30 -10.78
N PRO A 129 -29.75 3.61 -10.67
CA PRO A 129 -29.13 4.49 -9.69
C PRO A 129 -29.20 3.92 -8.27
N GLN A 130 -28.09 3.87 -7.57
CA GLN A 130 -28.01 3.27 -6.24
C GLN A 130 -26.96 3.95 -5.36
N LYS A 131 -27.17 3.84 -4.05
CA LYS A 131 -26.16 4.23 -3.04
C LYS A 131 -25.51 2.98 -2.48
N VAL A 132 -24.20 2.98 -2.46
CA VAL A 132 -23.39 1.84 -2.04
C VAL A 132 -22.42 2.28 -0.96
N MET A 133 -22.27 1.48 0.08
CA MET A 133 -21.20 1.63 1.04
C MET A 133 -20.05 0.72 0.65
N VAL A 134 -18.88 1.31 0.46
CA VAL A 134 -17.61 0.58 0.30
C VAL A 134 -16.90 0.59 1.65
N TYR A 135 -16.62 -0.60 2.17
CA TYR A 135 -15.90 -0.82 3.41
C TYR A 135 -14.56 -1.47 3.06
N ASP A 136 -13.49 -0.69 3.16
CA ASP A 136 -12.13 -1.12 2.78
C ASP A 136 -11.24 -1.16 4.01
N LEU A 137 -11.02 -2.36 4.54
CA LEU A 137 -10.10 -2.61 5.64
C LEU A 137 -8.88 -3.36 5.10
N GLY A 138 -7.83 -2.59 4.81
CA GLY A 138 -6.56 -3.11 4.31
C GLY A 138 -5.58 -3.50 5.42
N GLY A 139 -4.34 -3.79 5.02
CA GLY A 139 -3.25 -4.04 5.99
C GLY A 139 -2.80 -2.78 6.71
N GLY A 140 -2.85 -1.63 6.05
CA GLY A 140 -2.29 -0.38 6.56
C GLY A 140 -3.29 0.76 6.75
N THR A 141 -4.41 0.75 6.05
CA THR A 141 -5.43 1.81 6.05
C THR A 141 -6.82 1.22 6.17
N PHE A 142 -7.72 2.00 6.73
CA PHE A 142 -9.13 1.71 6.82
C PHE A 142 -9.93 2.87 6.23
N ASP A 143 -10.80 2.59 5.26
CA ASP A 143 -11.67 3.57 4.61
C ASP A 143 -13.11 3.03 4.53
N VAL A 144 -14.08 3.89 4.87
CA VAL A 144 -15.49 3.67 4.60
C VAL A 144 -16.00 4.81 3.75
N SER A 145 -16.60 4.51 2.60
CA SER A 145 -17.11 5.52 1.69
C SER A 145 -18.55 5.22 1.30
N ILE A 146 -19.39 6.26 1.29
CA ILE A 146 -20.72 6.21 0.69
C ILE A 146 -20.59 6.81 -0.71
N ILE A 147 -20.93 6.03 -1.71
CA ILE A 147 -20.90 6.45 -3.11
C ILE A 147 -22.28 6.39 -3.72
N GLU A 148 -22.59 7.32 -4.58
CA GLU A 148 -23.79 7.32 -5.43
C GLU A 148 -23.38 6.99 -6.86
N ILE A 149 -24.08 6.07 -7.45
CA ILE A 149 -23.86 5.59 -8.81
C ILE A 149 -25.13 5.80 -9.60
N GLY A 150 -25.06 6.53 -10.70
CA GLY A 150 -26.20 6.77 -11.57
C GLY A 150 -25.79 7.50 -12.83
N GLU A 151 -26.51 7.26 -13.92
CA GLU A 151 -26.32 7.96 -15.21
C GLU A 151 -24.88 7.97 -15.75
N GLY A 152 -24.10 6.90 -15.46
CA GLY A 152 -22.69 6.80 -15.85
C GLY A 152 -21.72 7.63 -15.00
N VAL A 153 -22.20 8.21 -13.89
CA VAL A 153 -21.40 8.98 -12.93
C VAL A 153 -21.26 8.19 -11.63
N ILE A 154 -20.08 8.23 -11.04
CA ILE A 154 -19.80 7.69 -9.70
C ILE A 154 -19.31 8.85 -8.83
N GLU A 155 -20.09 9.19 -7.82
CA GLU A 155 -19.81 10.28 -6.90
C GLU A 155 -19.56 9.75 -5.49
N VAL A 156 -18.48 10.21 -4.83
CA VAL A 156 -18.21 9.93 -3.42
C VAL A 156 -18.94 10.98 -2.59
N LEU A 157 -20.05 10.60 -1.96
CA LEU A 157 -20.87 11.50 -1.14
C LEU A 157 -20.23 11.81 0.20
N SER A 158 -19.59 10.81 0.81
CA SER A 158 -18.94 10.94 2.11
C SER A 158 -17.89 9.86 2.26
N THR A 159 -16.82 10.19 2.98
CA THR A 159 -15.78 9.23 3.35
C THR A 159 -15.33 9.48 4.78
N ALA A 160 -14.99 8.40 5.48
CA ALA A 160 -14.35 8.42 6.78
C ALA A 160 -13.33 7.29 6.82
N GLY A 161 -12.29 7.43 7.62
CA GLY A 161 -11.27 6.40 7.69
C GLY A 161 -10.12 6.77 8.61
N ASP A 162 -9.14 5.90 8.65
CA ASP A 162 -7.89 6.10 9.37
C ASP A 162 -6.73 5.54 8.53
N ASN A 163 -5.80 6.41 8.16
CA ASN A 163 -4.63 6.06 7.36
C ASN A 163 -3.59 5.24 8.13
N HIS A 164 -3.81 5.01 9.43
CA HIS A 164 -2.93 4.28 10.32
C HIS A 164 -3.65 3.15 11.06
N LEU A 165 -4.77 2.64 10.51
CA LEU A 165 -5.51 1.51 11.03
C LEU A 165 -5.62 0.42 9.95
N GLY A 166 -5.27 -0.80 10.31
CA GLY A 166 -5.39 -1.96 9.41
C GLY A 166 -4.90 -3.24 10.06
N GLY A 167 -4.75 -4.30 9.28
CA GLY A 167 -4.31 -5.63 9.74
C GLY A 167 -2.99 -5.58 10.50
N ASP A 168 -2.04 -4.73 10.11
CA ASP A 168 -0.75 -4.56 10.79
C ASP A 168 -0.91 -4.14 12.25
N ASP A 169 -1.96 -3.34 12.58
CA ASP A 169 -2.21 -2.89 13.94
C ASP A 169 -2.83 -3.99 14.79
N PHE A 170 -3.67 -4.84 14.18
CA PHE A 170 -4.20 -6.03 14.87
C PHE A 170 -3.08 -7.02 15.17
N ASP A 171 -2.20 -7.29 14.20
CA ASP A 171 -1.02 -8.13 14.37
C ASP A 171 -0.08 -7.56 15.45
N GLY A 172 0.11 -6.24 15.46
CA GLY A 172 0.87 -5.52 16.47
C GLY A 172 0.30 -5.73 17.88
N ARG A 173 -1.02 -5.66 18.06
CA ARG A 173 -1.68 -5.92 19.35
C ARG A 173 -1.48 -7.33 19.85
N ILE A 174 -1.54 -8.31 18.94
CA ILE A 174 -1.27 -9.72 19.28
C ILE A 174 0.20 -9.89 19.67
N THR A 175 1.09 -9.28 18.93
CA THR A 175 2.54 -9.30 19.22
C THR A 175 2.84 -8.70 20.59
N ASP A 176 2.27 -7.53 20.90
CA ASP A 176 2.40 -6.91 22.23
C ASP A 176 1.91 -7.81 23.34
N TRP A 177 0.75 -8.44 23.16
CA TRP A 177 0.20 -9.39 24.13
C TRP A 177 1.10 -10.59 24.35
N ILE A 178 1.68 -11.16 23.28
CA ILE A 178 2.65 -12.27 23.37
C ILE A 178 3.88 -11.83 24.18
N ILE A 179 4.46 -10.68 23.83
CA ILE A 179 5.66 -10.14 24.50
C ILE A 179 5.40 -9.91 25.99
N GLU A 180 4.27 -9.30 26.33
CA GLU A 180 3.92 -9.04 27.74
C GLU A 180 3.73 -10.32 28.55
N ASN A 181 3.07 -11.34 27.98
CA ASN A 181 2.89 -12.63 28.68
C ASN A 181 4.22 -13.38 28.82
N PHE A 182 5.03 -13.40 27.79
CA PHE A 182 6.36 -14.01 27.84
C PHE A 182 7.24 -13.34 28.90
N LYS A 183 7.22 -12.00 28.96
CA LYS A 183 7.93 -11.24 29.98
C LYS A 183 7.46 -11.57 31.39
N LYS A 184 6.15 -11.74 31.61
CA LYS A 184 5.58 -12.12 32.94
C LYS A 184 6.04 -13.52 33.37
N GLU A 185 6.09 -14.45 32.42
CA GLU A 185 6.39 -15.86 32.71
C GLU A 185 7.89 -16.13 32.85
N TYR A 186 8.68 -15.56 31.91
CA TYR A 186 10.12 -15.88 31.79
C TYR A 186 11.05 -14.74 32.24
N HIS A 187 10.52 -13.55 32.58
CA HIS A 187 11.28 -12.35 32.96
C HIS A 187 12.28 -11.86 31.89
N VAL A 188 12.01 -12.15 30.61
CA VAL A 188 12.82 -11.75 29.45
C VAL A 188 12.11 -10.66 28.67
N GLU A 189 12.83 -9.60 28.27
CA GLU A 189 12.32 -8.48 27.47
C GLU A 189 12.65 -8.70 25.98
N LEU A 190 11.67 -9.22 25.23
CA LEU A 190 11.85 -9.53 23.80
C LEU A 190 11.93 -8.29 22.87
N ARG A 191 11.51 -7.11 23.32
CA ARG A 191 11.60 -5.89 22.48
C ARG A 191 13.01 -5.35 22.29
N LYS A 192 13.98 -5.90 23.03
CA LYS A 192 15.38 -5.47 22.99
C LYS A 192 16.26 -6.37 22.11
N ASP A 193 15.68 -7.41 21.58
CA ASP A 193 16.27 -8.28 20.59
C ASP A 193 15.76 -7.89 19.19
#